data_c6a71e6176e9e0f50403c6f254aa2156
#
_entry.id   c6a71e6176e9e0f50403c6f254aa2156
#
_cell.length_a   1.000
_cell.length_b   1.000
_cell.length_c   1.000
_cell.angle_alpha   90.00
_cell.angle_beta   90.00
_cell.angle_gamma   90.00
#
_symmetry.space_group_name_H-M   'P 1'
#
loop_
_entity.id
_entity.type
_entity.pdbx_description
1 polymer ?
#
loop_
_entity_poly.entity_id
_entity_poly.type
_entity_poly.pdbx_seq_one_letter_code
_entity_poly.pdbx_strand_id
1 'polypeptide(L)'
;MVFADNQKEDDTVSHYKHLSIEERESLYLGVNQGKSIRRIARELKRSASSLSRELSRNKISHRPYSPSRAQRRYQRCKKNCGRKPILANQKNLQLIRRLLQEEWSPEEIQYRLRHEKNSLQISYTTIYRALSSGHIDGCSPSYIRKCDRYSFHLRRKGKKRKRNGKTNKQGKYEIKYSISERPQAAEQRSELGHWEGDTVAGRKGGARFLTQVDRKSRFLLAVKVPNGTAEAVRDALIRMFSALPAEKLRSITPDRGHEFAKHSDVSAALRGIPFYFADPYSPWQRGTNENTNGLLRQYFPKETSFDDVSDAQLADIVAKINLRPRKCLNWLSPFEVFFDTLLHLT
;
A
#
# COMPACT_ATOMS: atom_id res chain seq x y z
N MET A 1 12.11 22.99 55.29
CA MET A 1 11.54 23.58 54.08
C MET A 1 10.66 22.50 53.44
N VAL A 2 9.36 22.62 53.71
CA VAL A 2 8.36 21.58 53.36
C VAL A 2 7.83 21.94 52.00
N PHE A 3 8.00 21.05 51.05
CA PHE A 3 7.36 21.18 49.73
C PHE A 3 5.92 20.67 49.82
N ALA A 4 4.98 21.58 49.66
CA ALA A 4 3.56 21.27 49.57
C ALA A 4 3.28 20.64 48.19
N ASP A 5 2.77 19.40 48.22
CA ASP A 5 2.17 18.72 47.07
C ASP A 5 0.88 19.43 46.67
N ASN A 6 0.91 20.12 45.53
CA ASN A 6 -0.29 20.60 44.85
C ASN A 6 -0.91 19.45 44.04
N GLN A 7 -1.80 18.69 44.70
CA GLN A 7 -2.73 17.83 43.96
C GLN A 7 -3.71 18.72 43.19
N LYS A 8 -3.51 18.83 41.87
CA LYS A 8 -4.56 19.31 40.97
C LYS A 8 -5.68 18.28 40.97
N GLU A 9 -6.82 18.62 41.55
CA GLU A 9 -8.06 17.91 41.35
C GLU A 9 -8.37 17.89 39.86
N ASP A 10 -8.32 16.69 39.28
CA ASP A 10 -8.71 16.43 37.88
C ASP A 10 -10.23 16.63 37.82
N ASP A 11 -10.67 17.71 37.18
CA ASP A 11 -12.07 17.99 36.85
C ASP A 11 -12.58 16.85 35.95
N THR A 12 -13.08 15.80 36.59
CA THR A 12 -13.70 14.67 35.89
C THR A 12 -14.98 15.19 35.23
N VAL A 13 -14.86 15.42 33.91
CA VAL A 13 -16.01 15.61 33.04
C VAL A 13 -17.01 14.48 33.31
N SER A 14 -18.12 14.81 33.95
CA SER A 14 -19.17 13.85 34.32
C SER A 14 -19.76 13.23 33.07
N HIS A 15 -19.23 12.08 32.67
CA HIS A 15 -19.74 11.33 31.52
C HIS A 15 -21.17 10.85 31.85
N TYR A 16 -22.15 11.41 31.15
CA TYR A 16 -23.53 10.97 31.21
C TYR A 16 -23.63 9.46 30.94
N LYS A 17 -24.06 8.69 31.94
CA LYS A 17 -24.28 7.24 31.81
C LYS A 17 -25.76 6.98 31.54
N HIS A 18 -26.04 6.29 30.43
CA HIS A 18 -27.39 5.82 30.14
C HIS A 18 -27.86 4.82 31.22
N LEU A 19 -29.19 4.69 31.41
CA LEU A 19 -29.77 3.70 32.31
C LEU A 19 -29.37 2.29 31.90
N SER A 20 -28.91 1.48 32.86
CA SER A 20 -28.65 0.07 32.69
C SER A 20 -29.95 -0.75 32.61
N ILE A 21 -29.87 -2.03 32.32
CA ILE A 21 -31.05 -2.91 32.33
C ILE A 21 -31.57 -3.10 33.73
N GLU A 22 -30.71 -3.23 34.73
CA GLU A 22 -31.02 -3.36 36.14
C GLU A 22 -31.71 -2.10 36.66
N GLU A 23 -31.26 -0.91 36.31
CA GLU A 23 -31.91 0.35 36.67
C GLU A 23 -33.29 0.47 35.99
N ARG A 24 -33.50 -0.03 34.81
CA ARG A 24 -34.80 -0.09 34.14
C ARG A 24 -35.76 -1.06 34.80
N GLU A 25 -35.25 -2.21 35.28
CA GLU A 25 -36.05 -3.18 36.05
C GLU A 25 -36.46 -2.60 37.39
N SER A 26 -35.55 -1.95 38.12
CA SER A 26 -35.84 -1.27 39.36
C SER A 26 -36.87 -0.14 39.19
N LEU A 27 -36.77 0.63 38.07
CA LEU A 27 -37.76 1.64 37.72
C LEU A 27 -39.15 1.00 37.48
N TYR A 28 -39.22 -0.12 36.75
CA TYR A 28 -40.45 -0.84 36.51
C TYR A 28 -41.10 -1.35 37.78
N LEU A 29 -40.34 -1.98 38.66
CA LEU A 29 -40.80 -2.49 39.95
C LEU A 29 -41.31 -1.35 40.87
N GLY A 30 -40.55 -0.25 40.93
CA GLY A 30 -40.95 0.90 41.72
C GLY A 30 -42.27 1.54 41.23
N VAL A 31 -42.45 1.66 39.92
CA VAL A 31 -43.68 2.17 39.32
C VAL A 31 -44.86 1.24 39.63
N ASN A 32 -44.69 -0.08 39.48
CA ASN A 32 -45.73 -1.07 39.79
C ASN A 32 -46.11 -1.10 41.31
N GLN A 33 -45.14 -0.77 42.18
CA GLN A 33 -45.37 -0.61 43.63
C GLN A 33 -46.02 0.73 44.00
N GLY A 34 -46.39 1.57 43.03
CA GLY A 34 -47.00 2.87 43.28
C GLY A 34 -46.03 3.94 43.87
N LYS A 35 -44.69 3.71 43.82
CA LYS A 35 -43.73 4.69 44.30
C LYS A 35 -43.69 5.91 43.37
N SER A 36 -43.52 7.09 43.94
CA SER A 36 -43.33 8.31 43.15
C SER A 36 -42.00 8.30 42.39
N ILE A 37 -41.96 8.87 41.17
CA ILE A 37 -40.72 8.96 40.36
C ILE A 37 -39.58 9.63 41.14
N ARG A 38 -39.88 10.62 42.01
CA ARG A 38 -38.87 11.26 42.83
C ARG A 38 -38.27 10.30 43.87
N ARG A 39 -39.06 9.40 44.45
CA ARG A 39 -38.59 8.38 45.39
C ARG A 39 -37.68 7.36 44.66
N ILE A 40 -38.12 6.83 43.50
CA ILE A 40 -37.35 5.91 42.69
C ILE A 40 -36.03 6.55 42.23
N ALA A 41 -36.04 7.83 41.87
CA ALA A 41 -34.87 8.59 41.47
C ALA A 41 -33.82 8.69 42.59
N ARG A 42 -34.25 8.88 43.84
CA ARG A 42 -33.37 8.87 45.03
C ARG A 42 -32.75 7.48 45.24
N GLU A 43 -33.59 6.42 45.16
CA GLU A 43 -33.13 5.03 45.33
C GLU A 43 -32.09 4.66 44.29
N LEU A 44 -32.25 5.08 43.01
CA LEU A 44 -31.34 4.81 41.92
C LEU A 44 -30.18 5.80 41.76
N LYS A 45 -30.12 6.85 42.60
CA LYS A 45 -29.15 7.96 42.50
C LYS A 45 -29.13 8.57 41.09
N ARG A 46 -30.33 8.78 40.52
CA ARG A 46 -30.56 9.37 39.21
C ARG A 46 -31.47 10.58 39.28
N SER A 47 -31.43 11.49 38.30
CA SER A 47 -32.35 12.59 38.25
C SER A 47 -33.78 12.11 37.95
N ALA A 48 -34.79 12.67 38.63
CA ALA A 48 -36.20 12.36 38.38
C ALA A 48 -36.61 12.66 36.93
N SER A 49 -36.02 13.70 36.33
CA SER A 49 -36.25 14.05 34.93
C SER A 49 -35.74 12.97 33.95
N SER A 50 -34.63 12.30 34.27
CA SER A 50 -34.13 11.18 33.46
C SER A 50 -35.09 9.99 33.47
N LEU A 51 -35.62 9.64 34.63
CA LEU A 51 -36.57 8.53 34.76
C LEU A 51 -37.91 8.87 34.09
N SER A 52 -38.41 10.11 34.27
CA SER A 52 -39.63 10.57 33.59
C SER A 52 -39.49 10.51 32.08
N ARG A 53 -38.35 10.97 31.50
CA ARG A 53 -38.08 10.88 30.08
C ARG A 53 -37.97 9.44 29.61
N GLU A 54 -37.38 8.52 30.39
CA GLU A 54 -37.30 7.10 30.06
C GLU A 54 -38.70 6.48 29.96
N LEU A 55 -39.57 6.74 30.92
CA LEU A 55 -40.96 6.27 30.88
C LEU A 55 -41.71 6.86 29.67
N SER A 56 -41.62 8.18 29.48
CA SER A 56 -42.29 8.89 28.39
C SER A 56 -41.85 8.36 26.98
N ARG A 57 -40.55 8.21 26.78
CA ARG A 57 -40.02 7.69 25.50
C ARG A 57 -40.47 6.27 25.17
N ASN A 58 -40.72 5.45 26.18
CA ASN A 58 -41.06 4.04 26.03
C ASN A 58 -42.54 3.75 26.33
N LYS A 59 -43.35 4.81 26.53
CA LYS A 59 -44.79 4.70 26.63
C LYS A 59 -45.39 4.24 25.32
N ILE A 60 -46.23 3.23 25.36
CA ILE A 60 -47.04 2.75 24.23
C ILE A 60 -48.48 2.75 24.71
N SER A 61 -49.41 3.26 23.89
CA SER A 61 -50.83 3.17 24.17
C SER A 61 -51.22 1.75 24.58
N HIS A 62 -51.95 1.64 25.67
CA HIS A 62 -52.52 0.37 26.18
C HIS A 62 -51.50 -0.70 26.62
N ARG A 63 -50.19 -0.35 26.78
CA ARG A 63 -49.21 -1.31 27.31
C ARG A 63 -48.34 -0.69 28.41
N PRO A 64 -48.09 -1.45 29.50
CA PRO A 64 -47.17 -1.00 30.55
C PRO A 64 -45.75 -0.83 30.05
N TYR A 65 -44.96 -0.02 30.79
CA TYR A 65 -43.53 0.10 30.53
C TYR A 65 -42.85 -1.27 30.64
N SER A 66 -41.93 -1.54 29.75
CA SER A 66 -41.13 -2.80 29.71
C SER A 66 -39.65 -2.51 29.65
N PRO A 67 -38.85 -2.92 30.66
CA PRO A 67 -37.41 -2.75 30.69
C PRO A 67 -36.69 -3.34 29.48
N SER A 68 -37.02 -4.59 29.13
CA SER A 68 -36.41 -5.30 28.00
C SER A 68 -36.69 -4.62 26.66
N ARG A 69 -37.89 -4.07 26.46
CA ARG A 69 -38.24 -3.33 25.23
C ARG A 69 -37.50 -1.99 25.18
N ALA A 70 -37.43 -1.28 26.31
CA ALA A 70 -36.67 -0.03 26.43
C ALA A 70 -35.19 -0.24 26.16
N GLN A 71 -34.60 -1.34 26.67
CA GLN A 71 -33.21 -1.73 26.42
C GLN A 71 -32.97 -2.05 24.95
N ARG A 72 -33.85 -2.84 24.31
CA ARG A 72 -33.73 -3.14 22.87
C ARG A 72 -33.84 -1.89 22.01
N ARG A 73 -34.76 -0.96 22.35
CA ARG A 73 -34.86 0.33 21.66
C ARG A 73 -33.59 1.17 21.83
N TYR A 74 -33.04 1.26 23.04
CA TYR A 74 -31.78 1.93 23.30
C TYR A 74 -30.65 1.36 22.48
N GLN A 75 -30.48 0.03 22.48
CA GLN A 75 -29.44 -0.64 21.71
C GLN A 75 -29.57 -0.38 20.21
N ARG A 76 -30.80 -0.38 19.67
CA ARG A 76 -31.09 -0.06 18.26
C ARG A 76 -30.70 1.39 17.95
N CYS A 77 -31.09 2.35 18.78
CA CYS A 77 -30.73 3.75 18.62
C CYS A 77 -29.20 3.96 18.74
N LYS A 78 -28.56 3.29 19.69
CA LYS A 78 -27.09 3.34 19.86
C LYS A 78 -26.33 2.82 18.64
N LYS A 79 -26.83 1.76 17.98
CA LYS A 79 -26.25 1.26 16.72
C LYS A 79 -26.33 2.26 15.57
N ASN A 80 -27.32 3.15 15.60
CA ASN A 80 -27.49 4.19 14.58
C ASN A 80 -26.76 5.50 14.90
N CYS A 81 -26.19 5.61 16.11
CA CYS A 81 -25.41 6.77 16.53
C CYS A 81 -23.97 6.66 15.99
N GLY A 82 -23.37 7.82 15.72
CA GLY A 82 -21.99 7.93 15.26
C GLY A 82 -21.85 8.09 13.76
N ARG A 83 -20.63 8.39 13.33
CA ARG A 83 -20.29 8.53 11.92
C ARG A 83 -20.36 7.17 11.22
N LYS A 84 -21.15 7.09 10.15
CA LYS A 84 -21.21 5.87 9.36
C LYS A 84 -19.83 5.54 8.78
N PRO A 85 -19.41 4.26 8.79
CA PRO A 85 -18.14 3.87 8.19
C PRO A 85 -18.07 4.25 6.70
N ILE A 86 -16.98 4.85 6.27
CA ILE A 86 -16.78 5.30 4.88
C ILE A 86 -16.95 4.12 3.89
N LEU A 87 -16.49 2.94 4.27
CA LEU A 87 -16.58 1.71 3.47
C LEU A 87 -17.95 1.01 3.55
N ALA A 88 -18.92 1.55 4.30
CA ALA A 88 -20.33 1.10 4.20
C ALA A 88 -20.96 1.53 2.86
N ASN A 89 -20.42 2.54 2.20
CA ASN A 89 -20.83 2.93 0.85
C ASN A 89 -20.24 1.92 -0.14
N GLN A 90 -21.11 1.25 -0.90
CA GLN A 90 -20.74 0.20 -1.85
C GLN A 90 -19.80 0.70 -2.97
N LYS A 91 -20.00 1.92 -3.46
CA LYS A 91 -19.13 2.53 -4.48
C LYS A 91 -17.69 2.70 -3.95
N ASN A 92 -17.56 3.20 -2.72
CA ASN A 92 -16.25 3.36 -2.08
C ASN A 92 -15.56 2.01 -1.87
N LEU A 93 -16.31 1.01 -1.41
CA LEU A 93 -15.78 -0.34 -1.18
C LEU A 93 -15.30 -0.99 -2.49
N GLN A 94 -16.07 -0.85 -3.58
CA GLN A 94 -15.69 -1.37 -4.90
C GLN A 94 -14.43 -0.69 -5.43
N LEU A 95 -14.30 0.64 -5.30
CA LEU A 95 -13.10 1.37 -5.70
C LEU A 95 -11.87 0.85 -4.94
N ILE A 96 -11.97 0.73 -3.61
CA ILE A 96 -10.86 0.21 -2.79
C ILE A 96 -10.50 -1.23 -3.17
N ARG A 97 -11.50 -2.09 -3.41
CA ARG A 97 -11.28 -3.48 -3.88
C ARG A 97 -10.53 -3.51 -5.20
N ARG A 98 -10.95 -2.72 -6.19
CA ARG A 98 -10.28 -2.62 -7.50
C ARG A 98 -8.82 -2.24 -7.35
N LEU A 99 -8.52 -1.17 -6.59
CA LEU A 99 -7.15 -0.69 -6.40
C LEU A 99 -6.28 -1.69 -5.64
N LEU A 100 -6.85 -2.43 -4.69
CA LEU A 100 -6.13 -3.51 -4.01
C LEU A 100 -5.86 -4.70 -4.94
N GLN A 101 -6.76 -5.02 -5.88
CA GLN A 101 -6.55 -6.04 -6.91
C GLN A 101 -5.45 -5.64 -7.90
N GLU A 102 -5.31 -4.34 -8.17
CA GLU A 102 -4.15 -3.77 -8.90
C GLU A 102 -2.86 -3.72 -8.06
N GLU A 103 -2.90 -4.37 -6.88
CA GLU A 103 -1.78 -4.52 -5.95
C GLU A 103 -1.25 -3.21 -5.36
N TRP A 104 -2.07 -2.16 -5.33
CA TRP A 104 -1.72 -0.93 -4.65
C TRP A 104 -1.75 -1.12 -3.13
N SER A 105 -0.78 -0.55 -2.44
CA SER A 105 -0.80 -0.50 -0.98
C SER A 105 -1.84 0.51 -0.48
N PRO A 106 -2.37 0.33 0.75
CA PRO A 106 -3.27 1.31 1.35
C PRO A 106 -2.74 2.75 1.38
N GLU A 107 -1.42 2.93 1.53
CA GLU A 107 -0.77 4.23 1.45
C GLU A 107 -0.86 4.82 0.03
N GLU A 108 -0.52 4.03 -0.99
CA GLU A 108 -0.62 4.46 -2.40
C GLU A 108 -2.06 4.87 -2.73
N ILE A 109 -3.06 4.12 -2.27
CA ILE A 109 -4.48 4.42 -2.46
C ILE A 109 -4.85 5.74 -1.80
N GLN A 110 -4.55 5.93 -0.51
CA GLN A 110 -4.89 7.17 0.20
C GLN A 110 -4.30 8.38 -0.48
N TYR A 111 -2.99 8.34 -0.73
CA TYR A 111 -2.29 9.52 -1.21
C TYR A 111 -2.62 9.83 -2.67
N ARG A 112 -2.88 8.81 -3.48
CA ARG A 112 -3.31 9.01 -4.86
C ARG A 112 -4.71 9.62 -4.93
N LEU A 113 -5.68 9.12 -4.17
CA LEU A 113 -7.01 9.70 -4.06
C LEU A 113 -6.95 11.17 -3.59
N ARG A 114 -6.05 11.48 -2.66
CA ARG A 114 -5.83 12.85 -2.19
C ARG A 114 -5.21 13.73 -3.28
N HIS A 115 -4.23 13.24 -4.01
CA HIS A 115 -3.57 13.95 -5.11
C HIS A 115 -4.56 14.31 -6.22
N GLU A 116 -5.45 13.39 -6.58
CA GLU A 116 -6.49 13.61 -7.59
C GLU A 116 -7.70 14.40 -7.07
N LYS A 117 -7.68 14.85 -5.80
CA LYS A 117 -8.83 15.52 -5.14
C LYS A 117 -10.13 14.71 -5.26
N ASN A 118 -10.02 13.38 -5.25
CA ASN A 118 -11.17 12.49 -5.33
C ASN A 118 -12.16 12.76 -4.20
N SER A 119 -13.46 12.54 -4.46
CA SER A 119 -14.51 12.70 -3.44
C SER A 119 -14.37 11.74 -2.27
N LEU A 120 -13.75 10.58 -2.48
CA LEU A 120 -13.43 9.63 -1.42
C LEU A 120 -12.13 10.02 -0.72
N GLN A 121 -12.27 10.55 0.50
CA GLN A 121 -11.13 10.78 1.40
C GLN A 121 -11.08 9.69 2.47
N ILE A 122 -10.11 8.80 2.37
CA ILE A 122 -9.94 7.67 3.30
C ILE A 122 -8.50 7.54 3.76
N SER A 123 -8.27 7.25 5.04
CA SER A 123 -6.91 7.02 5.55
C SER A 123 -6.45 5.58 5.30
N TYR A 124 -5.16 5.40 5.05
CA TYR A 124 -4.57 4.06 4.89
C TYR A 124 -4.79 3.17 6.15
N THR A 125 -4.81 3.77 7.33
CA THR A 125 -5.11 3.06 8.58
C THR A 125 -6.52 2.49 8.61
N THR A 126 -7.49 3.20 8.02
CA THR A 126 -8.86 2.71 7.87
C THR A 126 -8.92 1.52 6.92
N ILE A 127 -8.17 1.56 5.81
CA ILE A 127 -8.08 0.45 4.85
C ILE A 127 -7.42 -0.78 5.51
N TYR A 128 -6.28 -0.60 6.21
CA TYR A 128 -5.63 -1.70 6.95
C TYR A 128 -6.55 -2.32 8.01
N ARG A 129 -7.30 -1.50 8.74
CA ARG A 129 -8.26 -1.96 9.74
C ARG A 129 -9.39 -2.76 9.11
N ALA A 130 -9.89 -2.30 7.95
CA ALA A 130 -10.92 -3.01 7.19
C ALA A 130 -10.43 -4.33 6.59
N LEU A 131 -9.15 -4.41 6.15
CA LEU A 131 -8.50 -5.65 5.74
C LEU A 131 -8.36 -6.63 6.91
N SER A 132 -7.93 -6.15 8.08
CA SER A 132 -7.75 -6.99 9.28
C SER A 132 -9.07 -7.54 9.82
N SER A 133 -10.15 -6.78 9.73
CA SER A 133 -11.49 -7.20 10.17
C SER A 133 -12.24 -8.08 9.16
N GLY A 134 -11.72 -8.24 7.94
CA GLY A 134 -12.40 -8.93 6.84
C GLY A 134 -13.55 -8.15 6.19
N HIS A 135 -13.72 -6.87 6.54
CA HIS A 135 -14.80 -6.05 5.99
C HIS A 135 -14.65 -5.88 4.45
N ILE A 136 -13.43 -5.76 3.95
CA ILE A 136 -13.15 -5.68 2.51
C ILE A 136 -13.43 -7.04 1.84
N ASP A 137 -13.10 -8.15 2.50
CA ASP A 137 -13.37 -9.49 1.99
C ASP A 137 -14.86 -9.86 2.05
N GLY A 138 -15.65 -9.14 2.83
CA GLY A 138 -17.09 -9.37 3.03
C GLY A 138 -17.41 -10.47 4.05
N CYS A 139 -16.41 -11.02 4.71
CA CYS A 139 -16.55 -12.06 5.75
C CYS A 139 -15.39 -12.02 6.74
N SER A 140 -15.51 -12.75 7.84
CA SER A 140 -14.40 -12.89 8.81
C SER A 140 -13.18 -13.56 8.14
N PRO A 141 -11.95 -13.10 8.44
CA PRO A 141 -10.72 -13.68 7.91
C PRO A 141 -10.55 -15.17 8.15
N SER A 142 -11.22 -15.76 9.15
CA SER A 142 -11.20 -17.19 9.44
C SER A 142 -11.95 -18.05 8.42
N TYR A 143 -12.91 -17.47 7.69
CA TYR A 143 -13.77 -18.18 6.73
C TYR A 143 -13.26 -18.19 5.28
N ILE A 144 -12.18 -17.48 4.98
CA ILE A 144 -11.65 -17.37 3.63
C ILE A 144 -10.19 -17.81 3.59
N ARG A 145 -9.79 -18.54 2.55
CA ARG A 145 -8.40 -18.95 2.39
C ARG A 145 -7.48 -17.73 2.31
N LYS A 146 -6.29 -17.84 2.86
CA LYS A 146 -5.33 -16.71 2.94
C LYS A 146 -4.98 -16.14 1.56
N CYS A 147 -4.89 -16.97 0.53
CA CYS A 147 -4.61 -16.55 -0.84
C CYS A 147 -5.75 -15.76 -1.49
N ASP A 148 -6.99 -15.97 -1.05
CA ASP A 148 -8.18 -15.34 -1.60
C ASP A 148 -8.51 -13.99 -0.91
N ARG A 149 -7.75 -13.61 0.13
CA ARG A 149 -7.94 -12.34 0.85
C ARG A 149 -7.28 -11.17 0.12
N TYR A 150 -7.91 -10.01 0.13
CA TYR A 150 -7.31 -8.78 -0.41
C TYR A 150 -5.96 -8.43 0.25
N SER A 151 -5.74 -8.78 1.51
CA SER A 151 -4.43 -8.62 2.17
C SER A 151 -3.29 -9.42 1.52
N PHE A 152 -3.60 -10.46 0.74
CA PHE A 152 -2.61 -11.26 0.02
C PHE A 152 -2.00 -10.50 -1.16
N HIS A 153 -2.71 -9.52 -1.73
CA HIS A 153 -2.21 -8.65 -2.80
C HIS A 153 -1.18 -7.62 -2.30
N LEU A 154 -1.04 -7.43 -0.98
CA LEU A 154 -0.02 -6.55 -0.44
C LEU A 154 1.39 -7.13 -0.61
N ARG A 155 2.37 -6.29 -0.95
CA ARG A 155 3.76 -6.66 -1.27
C ARG A 155 4.39 -7.68 -0.29
N ARG A 156 4.11 -7.56 1.00
CA ARG A 156 4.70 -8.44 2.03
C ARG A 156 3.80 -9.59 2.46
N LYS A 157 2.57 -9.63 1.99
CA LYS A 157 1.60 -10.68 2.37
C LYS A 157 1.58 -10.95 3.88
N GLY A 158 1.79 -9.91 4.70
CA GLY A 158 1.87 -10.00 6.16
C GLY A 158 3.19 -10.57 6.74
N LYS A 159 4.22 -10.81 5.92
CA LYS A 159 5.51 -11.37 6.38
C LYS A 159 6.51 -10.28 6.82
N LYS A 160 7.31 -10.55 7.86
CA LYS A 160 8.41 -9.67 8.30
C LYS A 160 9.58 -9.70 7.28
N ARG A 161 10.33 -8.58 7.18
CA ARG A 161 11.52 -8.48 6.32
C ARG A 161 12.65 -9.36 6.85
N LYS A 162 13.18 -10.30 6.03
CA LYS A 162 14.42 -11.03 6.32
C LYS A 162 15.61 -10.29 5.71
N ARG A 163 16.73 -10.17 6.46
CA ARG A 163 18.02 -9.70 5.94
C ARG A 163 18.70 -10.89 5.22
N ASN A 164 19.05 -10.71 3.96
CA ASN A 164 19.85 -11.69 3.20
C ASN A 164 21.17 -11.05 2.82
N GLY A 165 22.27 -11.70 3.19
CA GLY A 165 23.61 -11.42 2.67
C GLY A 165 24.03 -12.54 1.72
N LYS A 166 24.37 -12.23 0.46
CA LYS A 166 25.10 -13.11 -0.45
C LYS A 166 26.02 -12.27 -1.34
N THR A 167 27.23 -12.75 -1.54
CA THR A 167 28.28 -12.17 -2.38
C THR A 167 28.09 -12.66 -3.84
N ASN A 168 28.19 -11.74 -4.80
CA ASN A 168 28.17 -12.07 -6.23
C ASN A 168 29.60 -12.12 -6.79
N LYS A 169 29.86 -13.04 -7.73
CA LYS A 169 31.10 -13.08 -8.50
C LYS A 169 31.09 -11.98 -9.55
N GLN A 170 32.21 -11.27 -9.71
CA GLN A 170 32.36 -10.17 -10.66
C GLN A 170 32.94 -10.65 -11.98
N GLY A 171 32.50 -10.06 -13.10
CA GLY A 171 33.11 -10.22 -14.41
C GLY A 171 34.39 -9.38 -14.53
N LYS A 172 35.40 -9.91 -15.21
CA LYS A 172 36.62 -9.21 -15.59
C LYS A 172 36.51 -8.83 -17.10
N TYR A 173 36.22 -7.56 -17.39
CA TYR A 173 36.23 -6.96 -18.71
C TYR A 173 36.63 -5.49 -18.61
N GLU A 174 37.07 -4.90 -19.71
CA GLU A 174 37.52 -3.52 -19.76
C GLU A 174 36.34 -2.56 -19.51
N ILE A 175 36.50 -1.63 -18.58
CA ILE A 175 35.50 -0.63 -18.21
C ILE A 175 36.03 0.72 -18.65
N LYS A 176 35.32 1.37 -19.59
CA LYS A 176 35.71 2.66 -20.14
C LYS A 176 35.43 3.83 -19.16
N TYR A 177 34.31 3.81 -18.46
CA TYR A 177 33.91 4.87 -17.52
C TYR A 177 33.52 4.30 -16.17
N SER A 178 34.08 4.89 -15.11
CA SER A 178 33.68 4.60 -13.72
C SER A 178 32.36 5.31 -13.38
N ILE A 179 31.68 4.84 -12.35
CA ILE A 179 30.47 5.49 -11.86
C ILE A 179 30.72 6.93 -11.35
N SER A 180 31.95 7.25 -10.91
CA SER A 180 32.36 8.59 -10.51
C SER A 180 32.31 9.62 -11.63
N GLU A 181 32.40 9.16 -12.89
CA GLU A 181 32.34 10.00 -14.09
C GLU A 181 30.90 10.23 -14.56
N ARG A 182 29.91 9.62 -13.88
CA ARG A 182 28.49 9.75 -14.24
C ARG A 182 28.04 11.20 -14.05
N PRO A 183 27.27 11.77 -15.03
CA PRO A 183 26.80 13.15 -14.95
C PRO A 183 26.02 13.44 -13.65
N GLN A 184 26.21 14.63 -13.10
CA GLN A 184 25.53 15.07 -11.87
C GLN A 184 23.99 15.02 -12.01
N ALA A 185 23.47 15.32 -13.19
CA ALA A 185 22.04 15.20 -13.49
C ALA A 185 21.50 13.78 -13.29
N ALA A 186 22.30 12.75 -13.65
CA ALA A 186 21.97 11.36 -13.38
C ALA A 186 22.00 11.06 -11.87
N GLU A 187 22.98 11.61 -11.14
CA GLU A 187 23.10 11.42 -9.68
C GLU A 187 21.94 12.07 -8.95
N GLN A 188 21.63 13.31 -9.26
CA GLN A 188 20.53 14.09 -8.69
C GLN A 188 19.15 13.64 -9.21
N ARG A 189 19.11 12.79 -10.25
CA ARG A 189 17.86 12.31 -10.87
C ARG A 189 17.00 13.46 -11.42
N SER A 190 17.66 14.50 -11.92
CA SER A 190 16.98 15.70 -12.44
C SER A 190 16.48 15.52 -13.87
N GLU A 191 17.11 14.63 -14.66
CA GLU A 191 16.80 14.38 -16.06
C GLU A 191 16.35 12.95 -16.33
N LEU A 192 15.52 12.76 -17.36
CA LEU A 192 15.15 11.46 -17.89
C LEU A 192 16.26 10.89 -18.78
N GLY A 193 16.24 9.58 -18.99
CA GLY A 193 17.14 8.91 -19.92
C GLY A 193 18.41 8.35 -19.30
N HIS A 194 18.58 8.43 -18.00
CA HIS A 194 19.65 7.79 -17.26
C HIS A 194 19.15 6.47 -16.65
N TRP A 195 19.57 5.35 -17.24
CA TRP A 195 19.05 4.03 -16.91
C TRP A 195 19.97 3.24 -15.97
N GLU A 196 19.38 2.50 -15.04
CA GLU A 196 20.06 1.47 -14.25
C GLU A 196 19.70 0.10 -14.83
N GLY A 197 20.72 -0.69 -15.23
CA GLY A 197 20.55 -2.00 -15.84
C GLY A 197 20.86 -3.15 -14.89
N ASP A 198 20.08 -4.24 -14.96
CA ASP A 198 20.30 -5.48 -14.21
C ASP A 198 19.66 -6.68 -14.91
N THR A 199 20.05 -7.87 -14.48
CA THR A 199 19.37 -9.11 -14.89
C THR A 199 18.71 -9.77 -13.68
N VAL A 200 17.48 -10.20 -13.84
CA VAL A 200 16.74 -10.94 -12.83
C VAL A 200 16.70 -12.40 -13.23
N ALA A 201 17.46 -13.27 -12.54
CA ALA A 201 17.49 -14.69 -12.82
C ALA A 201 16.29 -15.41 -12.20
N GLY A 202 15.65 -16.29 -12.96
CA GLY A 202 14.67 -17.25 -12.48
C GLY A 202 15.34 -18.49 -11.86
N ARG A 203 14.90 -19.68 -12.30
CA ARG A 203 15.55 -20.95 -12.00
C ARG A 203 16.97 -20.97 -12.59
N LYS A 204 17.88 -21.62 -11.88
CA LYS A 204 19.28 -21.71 -12.33
C LYS A 204 19.38 -22.37 -13.72
N GLY A 205 20.08 -21.71 -14.65
CA GLY A 205 20.27 -22.19 -16.01
C GLY A 205 19.18 -21.84 -17.02
N GLY A 206 18.03 -21.28 -16.58
CA GLY A 206 16.91 -20.87 -17.44
C GLY A 206 16.97 -19.41 -17.89
N ALA A 207 15.89 -18.97 -18.52
CA ALA A 207 15.69 -17.62 -18.99
C ALA A 207 15.82 -16.58 -17.86
N ARG A 208 16.17 -15.35 -18.24
CA ARG A 208 16.30 -14.20 -17.33
C ARG A 208 15.45 -13.05 -17.85
N PHE A 209 15.12 -12.13 -16.96
CA PHE A 209 14.60 -10.83 -17.35
C PHE A 209 15.71 -9.80 -17.30
N LEU A 210 15.99 -9.19 -18.44
CA LEU A 210 16.81 -7.99 -18.54
C LEU A 210 15.93 -6.82 -18.15
N THR A 211 16.32 -6.06 -17.14
CA THR A 211 15.58 -4.91 -16.60
C THR A 211 16.39 -3.64 -16.76
N GLN A 212 15.72 -2.58 -17.22
CA GLN A 212 16.26 -1.23 -17.30
C GLN A 212 15.31 -0.29 -16.59
N VAL A 213 15.80 0.51 -15.64
CA VAL A 213 14.98 1.42 -14.85
C VAL A 213 15.49 2.85 -14.99
N ASP A 214 14.66 3.75 -15.46
CA ASP A 214 15.00 5.16 -15.51
C ASP A 214 15.15 5.74 -14.11
N ARG A 215 16.24 6.46 -13.84
CA ARG A 215 16.59 6.94 -12.50
C ARG A 215 15.66 8.01 -11.98
N LYS A 216 15.14 8.90 -12.84
CA LYS A 216 14.23 9.98 -12.48
C LYS A 216 12.82 9.46 -12.29
N SER A 217 12.24 8.90 -13.33
CA SER A 217 10.83 8.48 -13.37
C SER A 217 10.56 7.14 -12.69
N ARG A 218 11.58 6.31 -12.45
CA ARG A 218 11.43 4.91 -12.01
C ARG A 218 10.73 4.02 -13.04
N PHE A 219 10.61 4.49 -14.28
CA PHE A 219 9.99 3.74 -15.37
C PHE A 219 10.81 2.49 -15.66
N LEU A 220 10.14 1.35 -15.71
CA LEU A 220 10.73 0.03 -15.94
C LEU A 220 10.52 -0.40 -17.38
N LEU A 221 11.59 -0.79 -18.03
CA LEU A 221 11.57 -1.64 -19.20
C LEU A 221 12.08 -3.03 -18.84
N ALA A 222 11.43 -4.08 -19.30
CA ALA A 222 11.91 -5.44 -19.09
C ALA A 222 11.60 -6.31 -20.31
N VAL A 223 12.55 -7.18 -20.66
CA VAL A 223 12.39 -8.19 -21.70
C VAL A 223 12.94 -9.53 -21.23
N LYS A 224 12.36 -10.60 -21.73
CA LYS A 224 12.88 -11.95 -21.50
C LYS A 224 14.07 -12.22 -22.43
N VAL A 225 15.18 -12.73 -21.86
CA VAL A 225 16.33 -13.24 -22.58
C VAL A 225 16.47 -14.72 -22.29
N PRO A 226 16.73 -15.56 -23.31
CA PRO A 226 16.71 -17.02 -23.16
C PRO A 226 17.82 -17.52 -22.22
N ASN A 227 18.90 -16.78 -22.12
CA ASN A 227 20.04 -17.06 -21.24
C ASN A 227 20.72 -15.76 -20.81
N GLY A 228 21.70 -15.84 -19.93
CA GLY A 228 22.46 -14.67 -19.44
C GLY A 228 23.77 -14.45 -20.22
N THR A 229 23.83 -14.77 -21.48
CA THR A 229 25.04 -14.51 -22.30
C THR A 229 25.12 -13.03 -22.68
N ALA A 230 26.35 -12.55 -22.87
CA ALA A 230 26.58 -11.15 -23.24
C ALA A 230 25.98 -10.80 -24.60
N GLU A 231 25.91 -11.75 -25.51
CA GLU A 231 25.31 -11.60 -26.86
C GLU A 231 23.80 -11.38 -26.74
N ALA A 232 23.10 -12.25 -26.00
CA ALA A 232 21.65 -12.15 -25.83
C ALA A 232 21.26 -10.84 -25.14
N VAL A 233 22.04 -10.39 -24.13
CA VAL A 233 21.82 -9.15 -23.44
C VAL A 233 22.11 -7.94 -24.32
N ARG A 234 23.21 -7.96 -25.12
CA ARG A 234 23.52 -6.95 -26.15
C ARG A 234 22.34 -6.74 -27.10
N ASP A 235 21.87 -7.81 -27.72
CA ASP A 235 20.82 -7.75 -28.72
C ASP A 235 19.49 -7.29 -28.12
N ALA A 236 19.18 -7.69 -26.89
CA ALA A 236 18.01 -7.25 -26.15
C ALA A 236 18.08 -5.76 -25.81
N LEU A 237 19.24 -5.24 -25.35
CA LEU A 237 19.44 -3.82 -25.06
C LEU A 237 19.28 -2.97 -26.33
N ILE A 238 19.89 -3.37 -27.42
CA ILE A 238 19.79 -2.65 -28.71
C ILE A 238 18.33 -2.58 -29.15
N ARG A 239 17.60 -3.69 -29.15
CA ARG A 239 16.18 -3.70 -29.52
C ARG A 239 15.33 -2.82 -28.59
N MET A 240 15.54 -2.93 -27.29
CA MET A 240 14.78 -2.19 -26.27
C MET A 240 14.94 -0.70 -26.43
N PHE A 241 16.17 -0.22 -26.58
CA PHE A 241 16.47 1.20 -26.61
C PHE A 241 16.31 1.84 -28.00
N SER A 242 16.43 1.07 -29.09
CA SER A 242 16.13 1.56 -30.43
C SER A 242 14.65 1.96 -30.62
N ALA A 243 13.76 1.41 -29.82
CA ALA A 243 12.34 1.77 -29.83
C ALA A 243 12.03 3.06 -29.07
N LEU A 244 12.99 3.60 -28.31
CA LEU A 244 12.79 4.83 -27.54
C LEU A 244 13.22 6.08 -28.31
N PRO A 245 12.59 7.24 -28.07
CA PRO A 245 13.07 8.53 -28.51
C PRO A 245 14.50 8.80 -28.00
N ALA A 246 15.34 9.41 -28.82
CA ALA A 246 16.76 9.62 -28.49
C ALA A 246 16.98 10.42 -27.19
N GLU A 247 16.12 11.40 -26.91
CA GLU A 247 16.15 12.21 -25.70
C GLU A 247 15.86 11.42 -24.42
N LYS A 248 15.26 10.23 -24.53
CA LYS A 248 14.99 9.32 -23.43
C LYS A 248 16.11 8.31 -23.16
N LEU A 249 17.25 8.43 -23.86
CA LEU A 249 18.42 7.58 -23.68
C LEU A 249 19.69 8.42 -23.63
N ARG A 250 20.24 8.63 -22.44
CA ARG A 250 21.44 9.45 -22.18
C ARG A 250 22.61 8.64 -21.63
N SER A 251 22.35 7.67 -20.77
CA SER A 251 23.39 6.79 -20.22
C SER A 251 22.77 5.52 -19.65
N ILE A 252 23.60 4.47 -19.52
CA ILE A 252 23.23 3.20 -18.89
C ILE A 252 24.22 2.90 -17.77
N THR A 253 23.71 2.51 -16.60
CA THR A 253 24.51 2.13 -15.42
C THR A 253 24.19 0.68 -15.04
N PRO A 254 24.87 -0.32 -15.62
CA PRO A 254 24.71 -1.73 -15.26
C PRO A 254 25.54 -2.07 -14.02
N ASP A 255 25.43 -3.34 -13.58
CA ASP A 255 26.45 -3.90 -12.68
C ASP A 255 27.65 -4.44 -13.46
N ARG A 256 28.64 -4.97 -12.73
CA ARG A 256 29.81 -5.62 -13.32
C ARG A 256 29.54 -7.12 -13.63
N GLY A 257 28.31 -7.45 -14.01
CA GLY A 257 27.95 -8.79 -14.42
C GLY A 257 28.56 -9.15 -15.76
N HIS A 258 28.93 -10.41 -15.96
CA HIS A 258 29.49 -10.92 -17.24
C HIS A 258 28.56 -10.70 -18.44
N GLU A 259 27.28 -10.64 -18.18
CA GLU A 259 26.21 -10.39 -19.14
C GLU A 259 26.30 -9.02 -19.83
N PHE A 260 27.00 -8.05 -19.21
CA PHE A 260 27.22 -6.71 -19.80
C PHE A 260 28.59 -6.55 -20.45
N ALA A 261 29.34 -7.64 -20.65
CA ALA A 261 30.69 -7.60 -21.27
C ALA A 261 30.70 -6.98 -22.66
N LYS A 262 29.62 -7.08 -23.44
CA LYS A 262 29.47 -6.49 -24.78
C LYS A 262 28.86 -5.07 -24.78
N HIS A 263 29.01 -4.32 -23.70
CA HIS A 263 28.52 -2.95 -23.61
C HIS A 263 29.07 -1.99 -24.65
N SER A 264 30.31 -2.24 -25.16
CA SER A 264 30.92 -1.45 -26.22
C SER A 264 30.14 -1.55 -27.53
N ASP A 265 29.67 -2.76 -27.88
CA ASP A 265 28.87 -3.02 -29.09
C ASP A 265 27.50 -2.32 -28.96
N VAL A 266 26.89 -2.37 -27.75
CA VAL A 266 25.62 -1.66 -27.46
C VAL A 266 25.82 -0.17 -27.59
N SER A 267 26.89 0.39 -26.99
CA SER A 267 27.22 1.82 -27.09
C SER A 267 27.36 2.26 -28.56
N ALA A 268 28.12 1.52 -29.38
CA ALA A 268 28.30 1.81 -30.78
C ALA A 268 26.97 1.79 -31.56
N ALA A 269 26.13 0.79 -31.33
CA ALA A 269 24.83 0.64 -32.00
C ALA A 269 23.82 1.74 -31.56
N LEU A 270 23.95 2.28 -30.36
CA LEU A 270 23.08 3.27 -29.79
C LEU A 270 23.69 4.69 -29.75
N ARG A 271 24.38 5.08 -30.82
CA ARG A 271 24.96 6.43 -31.05
C ARG A 271 26.00 6.86 -30.00
N GLY A 272 26.77 5.91 -29.44
CA GLY A 272 27.83 6.23 -28.49
C GLY A 272 27.39 6.45 -27.07
N ILE A 273 26.23 5.92 -26.67
CA ILE A 273 25.69 6.07 -25.30
C ILE A 273 26.71 5.56 -24.27
N PRO A 274 27.06 6.38 -23.25
CA PRO A 274 28.04 5.99 -22.25
C PRO A 274 27.47 4.97 -21.26
N PHE A 275 28.35 4.01 -20.88
CA PHE A 275 28.08 3.04 -19.83
C PHE A 275 28.95 3.37 -18.61
N TYR A 276 28.32 3.58 -17.45
CA TYR A 276 28.97 3.85 -16.17
C TYR A 276 28.81 2.65 -15.23
N PHE A 277 29.89 2.02 -14.86
CA PHE A 277 29.84 0.80 -14.06
C PHE A 277 29.93 1.09 -12.57
N ALA A 278 29.02 0.51 -11.80
CA ALA A 278 29.03 0.62 -10.35
C ALA A 278 30.32 0.04 -9.74
N ASP A 279 30.75 0.60 -8.62
CA ASP A 279 31.90 0.08 -7.89
C ASP A 279 31.61 -1.30 -7.31
N PRO A 280 32.64 -2.14 -7.15
CA PRO A 280 32.49 -3.40 -6.45
C PRO A 280 31.90 -3.22 -5.06
N TYR A 281 31.00 -4.11 -4.66
CA TYR A 281 30.36 -4.12 -3.32
C TYR A 281 29.57 -2.87 -2.96
N SER A 282 29.19 -2.03 -3.92
CA SER A 282 28.48 -0.76 -3.73
C SER A 282 27.01 -0.81 -4.23
N PRO A 283 26.14 -1.67 -3.66
CA PRO A 283 24.77 -1.84 -4.15
C PRO A 283 23.92 -0.56 -4.05
N TRP A 284 24.26 0.36 -3.11
CA TRP A 284 23.55 1.64 -2.97
C TRP A 284 23.65 2.54 -4.20
N GLN A 285 24.68 2.37 -5.04
CA GLN A 285 24.86 3.13 -6.28
C GLN A 285 23.79 2.81 -7.33
N ARG A 286 23.10 1.66 -7.19
CA ARG A 286 22.03 1.17 -8.08
C ARG A 286 20.73 0.85 -7.31
N GLY A 287 20.44 1.59 -6.28
CA GLY A 287 19.28 1.38 -5.40
C GLY A 287 17.94 1.49 -6.11
N THR A 288 17.86 2.17 -7.27
CA THR A 288 16.63 2.26 -8.07
C THR A 288 16.27 0.90 -8.65
N ASN A 289 17.23 0.23 -9.25
CA ASN A 289 17.03 -1.08 -9.87
C ASN A 289 16.75 -2.15 -8.82
N GLU A 290 17.49 -2.17 -7.69
CA GLU A 290 17.24 -3.11 -6.59
C GLU A 290 15.79 -3.02 -6.07
N ASN A 291 15.30 -1.80 -5.87
CA ASN A 291 13.91 -1.60 -5.42
C ASN A 291 12.90 -2.10 -6.46
N THR A 292 13.11 -1.80 -7.74
CA THR A 292 12.20 -2.17 -8.83
C THR A 292 12.23 -3.68 -9.09
N ASN A 293 13.41 -4.30 -9.07
CA ASN A 293 13.54 -5.76 -9.13
C ASN A 293 12.86 -6.43 -7.93
N GLY A 294 12.88 -5.78 -6.76
CA GLY A 294 12.11 -6.23 -5.59
C GLY A 294 10.60 -6.18 -5.78
N LEU A 295 10.08 -5.30 -6.65
CA LEU A 295 8.66 -5.29 -7.03
C LEU A 295 8.37 -6.37 -8.08
N LEU A 296 9.23 -6.52 -9.09
CA LEU A 296 9.11 -7.58 -10.08
C LEU A 296 9.08 -8.97 -9.41
N ARG A 297 9.86 -9.15 -8.34
CA ARG A 297 9.88 -10.37 -7.50
C ARG A 297 8.59 -10.62 -6.70
N GLN A 298 7.68 -9.68 -6.62
CA GLN A 298 6.34 -9.91 -6.07
C GLN A 298 5.54 -10.85 -6.97
N TYR A 299 5.70 -10.70 -8.29
CA TYR A 299 5.03 -11.47 -9.34
C TYR A 299 5.82 -12.72 -9.71
N PHE A 300 7.13 -12.59 -9.78
CA PHE A 300 8.06 -13.66 -10.15
C PHE A 300 8.99 -13.99 -8.98
N PRO A 301 8.56 -14.80 -8.01
CA PRO A 301 9.39 -15.22 -6.88
C PRO A 301 10.71 -15.85 -7.31
N LYS A 302 11.68 -15.95 -6.41
CA LYS A 302 12.91 -16.71 -6.66
C LYS A 302 12.52 -18.16 -6.94
N GLU A 303 13.28 -18.81 -7.82
CA GLU A 303 13.06 -20.21 -8.25
C GLU A 303 11.89 -20.43 -9.23
N THR A 304 11.14 -19.38 -9.60
CA THR A 304 10.19 -19.46 -10.72
C THR A 304 10.95 -19.71 -12.03
N SER A 305 10.48 -20.66 -12.86
CA SER A 305 10.96 -20.80 -14.23
C SER A 305 10.46 -19.62 -15.07
N PHE A 306 11.37 -18.88 -15.69
CA PHE A 306 11.00 -17.80 -16.61
C PHE A 306 10.82 -18.30 -18.05
N ASP A 307 11.18 -19.53 -18.32
CA ASP A 307 10.97 -20.14 -19.63
C ASP A 307 9.48 -20.22 -19.97
N ASP A 308 8.66 -20.51 -18.95
CA ASP A 308 7.19 -20.64 -19.05
C ASP A 308 6.45 -19.28 -19.04
N VAL A 309 7.15 -18.17 -18.83
CA VAL A 309 6.54 -16.84 -18.82
C VAL A 309 6.49 -16.29 -20.24
N SER A 310 5.30 -15.95 -20.75
CA SER A 310 5.16 -15.30 -22.04
C SER A 310 5.59 -13.82 -22.00
N ASP A 311 5.96 -13.27 -23.16
CA ASP A 311 6.30 -11.85 -23.25
C ASP A 311 5.10 -10.96 -22.92
N ALA A 312 3.88 -11.39 -23.26
CA ALA A 312 2.64 -10.69 -22.90
C ALA A 312 2.44 -10.63 -21.36
N GLN A 313 2.65 -11.75 -20.67
CA GLN A 313 2.57 -11.77 -19.20
C GLN A 313 3.61 -10.85 -18.55
N LEU A 314 4.84 -10.82 -19.08
CA LEU A 314 5.87 -9.90 -18.59
C LEU A 314 5.47 -8.45 -18.85
N ALA A 315 4.96 -8.13 -20.05
CA ALA A 315 4.50 -6.79 -20.41
C ALA A 315 3.37 -6.30 -19.50
N ASP A 316 2.38 -7.15 -19.20
CA ASP A 316 1.29 -6.82 -18.27
C ASP A 316 1.80 -6.49 -16.87
N ILE A 317 2.76 -7.26 -16.38
CA ILE A 317 3.37 -7.02 -15.06
C ILE A 317 4.19 -5.72 -15.06
N VAL A 318 4.95 -5.47 -16.11
CA VAL A 318 5.71 -4.22 -16.29
C VAL A 318 4.76 -3.02 -16.33
N ALA A 319 3.63 -3.12 -17.04
CA ALA A 319 2.61 -2.07 -17.08
C ALA A 319 2.03 -1.80 -15.68
N LYS A 320 1.66 -2.84 -14.93
CA LYS A 320 1.19 -2.70 -13.53
C LYS A 320 2.21 -1.99 -12.64
N ILE A 321 3.49 -2.34 -12.76
CA ILE A 321 4.57 -1.70 -12.00
C ILE A 321 4.74 -0.24 -12.38
N ASN A 322 4.63 0.09 -13.67
CA ASN A 322 4.77 1.45 -14.20
C ASN A 322 3.56 2.35 -13.90
N LEU A 323 2.36 1.78 -13.78
CA LEU A 323 1.15 2.51 -13.43
C LEU A 323 0.96 2.69 -11.91
N ARG A 324 1.75 2.01 -11.10
CA ARG A 324 1.65 2.05 -9.66
C ARG A 324 2.26 3.33 -9.07
N PRO A 325 1.51 4.13 -8.26
CA PRO A 325 2.02 5.37 -7.67
C PRO A 325 3.25 5.15 -6.79
N ARG A 326 4.17 6.11 -6.79
CA ARG A 326 5.39 6.06 -5.99
C ARG A 326 5.51 7.26 -5.06
N LYS A 327 5.78 7.01 -3.79
CA LYS A 327 6.02 8.08 -2.82
C LYS A 327 7.16 9.02 -3.25
N CYS A 328 8.24 8.48 -3.83
CA CYS A 328 9.37 9.26 -4.30
C CYS A 328 9.10 10.10 -5.56
N LEU A 329 7.94 9.93 -6.18
CA LEU A 329 7.45 10.70 -7.33
C LEU A 329 6.22 11.56 -6.94
N ASN A 330 6.10 11.94 -5.67
CA ASN A 330 4.94 12.68 -5.15
C ASN A 330 3.61 12.00 -5.47
N TRP A 331 3.59 10.67 -5.41
CA TRP A 331 2.44 9.81 -5.69
C TRP A 331 1.97 9.79 -7.16
N LEU A 332 2.77 10.30 -8.05
CA LEU A 332 2.65 10.00 -9.47
C LEU A 332 3.17 8.59 -9.76
N SER A 333 2.69 8.00 -10.84
CA SER A 333 3.21 6.74 -11.35
C SER A 333 4.49 6.95 -12.19
N PRO A 334 5.35 5.95 -12.32
CA PRO A 334 6.48 5.99 -13.25
C PRO A 334 6.08 6.36 -14.67
N PHE A 335 4.95 5.86 -15.15
CA PHE A 335 4.40 6.15 -16.46
C PHE A 335 4.12 7.65 -16.64
N GLU A 336 3.42 8.27 -15.67
CA GLU A 336 3.08 9.69 -15.71
C GLU A 336 4.32 10.57 -15.78
N VAL A 337 5.33 10.27 -14.96
CA VAL A 337 6.58 11.05 -14.94
C VAL A 337 7.41 10.85 -16.20
N PHE A 338 7.40 9.63 -16.78
CA PHE A 338 8.20 9.34 -17.98
C PHE A 338 7.61 9.94 -19.24
N PHE A 339 6.27 9.92 -19.38
CA PHE A 339 5.57 10.45 -20.56
C PHE A 339 5.02 11.84 -20.37
N ASP A 340 5.20 12.44 -19.19
CA ASP A 340 4.66 13.77 -18.84
C ASP A 340 3.13 13.87 -19.07
N THR A 341 2.42 12.82 -18.63
CA THR A 341 0.97 12.68 -18.84
C THR A 341 0.31 12.30 -17.53
N LEU A 342 -0.73 13.02 -17.13
CA LEU A 342 -1.49 12.70 -15.92
C LEU A 342 -2.57 11.66 -16.21
N LEU A 343 -2.65 10.63 -15.35
CA LEU A 343 -3.69 9.62 -15.35
C LEU A 343 -4.68 9.90 -14.22
N HIS A 344 -5.95 9.62 -14.46
CA HIS A 344 -7.01 9.75 -13.45
C HIS A 344 -7.61 8.39 -13.09
N LEU A 345 -7.97 8.23 -11.81
CA LEU A 345 -8.72 7.07 -11.31
C LEU A 345 -10.23 7.26 -11.61
N THR A 346 -10.61 7.19 -12.87
CA THR A 346 -12.03 7.28 -13.26
C THR A 346 -12.80 6.02 -12.90
#